data_9299f2b4fa795554303cc150f2c99609
#
_entry.id   9299f2b4fa795554303cc150f2c99609
#
_cell.length_a   1.000
_cell.length_b   1.000
_cell.length_c   1.000
_cell.angle_alpha   90.00
_cell.angle_beta   90.00
_cell.angle_gamma   90.00
#
_symmetry.space_group_name_H-M   'P 1'
#
loop_
_entity.id
_entity.type
_entity.pdbx_description
1 polymer ?
#
loop_
_entity_poly.entity_id
_entity_poly.type
_entity_poly.pdbx_seq_one_letter_code
_entity_poly.pdbx_strand_id
1 'polypeptide(L)'
;MKRLFYFSILLLGIISTLSVSAADKNKWQPLFGTNLSDASYNPEIWSMTNGVLAAVQDESIWTKTEYENFELDLDFKTDVGTNSGVVIYCTDTKDWIPNSVEIQIADDHCEKWGNGKPFEKCGAIYGHLGAKQDKVVKKPGEWNHMRIRCTGQHITVILNGKKVTEMDMSKWTSGTVNPDGSEIPSWLPKPFAELPTKGYIGLQGKHGDSLIWFRNVKVRSL
;
A
#
# COMPACT_ATOMS: atom_id res chain seq x y z
N MET A 1 60.77 49.33 14.06
CA MET A 1 59.43 48.93 14.46
C MET A 1 58.65 48.56 13.27
N LYS A 2 58.44 47.23 12.98
CA LYS A 2 57.65 46.75 11.85
C LYS A 2 56.26 46.39 12.36
N ARG A 3 55.22 47.06 11.87
CA ARG A 3 53.83 46.75 12.19
C ARG A 3 53.33 45.67 11.24
N LEU A 4 52.97 44.52 11.78
CA LEU A 4 52.27 43.42 11.06
C LEU A 4 50.77 43.75 11.05
N PHE A 5 50.20 43.83 9.84
CA PHE A 5 48.78 43.89 9.61
C PHE A 5 48.24 42.48 9.43
N TYR A 6 47.36 42.03 10.35
CA TYR A 6 46.60 40.80 10.19
C TYR A 6 45.33 41.10 9.36
N PHE A 7 45.20 40.53 8.20
CA PHE A 7 43.97 40.52 7.43
C PHE A 7 43.16 39.31 7.88
N SER A 8 42.06 39.54 8.59
CA SER A 8 41.06 38.48 8.88
C SER A 8 40.11 38.34 7.72
N ILE A 9 40.20 37.21 7.01
CA ILE A 9 39.25 36.84 5.96
C ILE A 9 38.06 36.21 6.64
N LEU A 10 36.90 36.92 6.64
CA LEU A 10 35.62 36.43 7.10
C LEU A 10 35.03 35.57 5.97
N LEU A 11 35.06 34.23 6.12
CA LEU A 11 34.42 33.29 5.21
C LEU A 11 32.92 33.28 5.52
N LEU A 12 32.11 33.99 4.74
CA LEU A 12 30.64 33.89 4.80
C LEU A 12 30.25 32.55 4.15
N GLY A 13 29.98 31.52 4.97
CA GLY A 13 29.36 30.29 4.53
C GLY A 13 27.90 30.54 4.11
N ILE A 14 27.62 30.49 2.81
CA ILE A 14 26.25 30.49 2.29
C ILE A 14 25.67 29.10 2.60
N ILE A 15 24.88 29.02 3.68
CA ILE A 15 24.03 27.85 3.95
C ILE A 15 22.86 27.96 2.98
N SER A 16 22.94 27.31 1.84
CA SER A 16 21.79 27.09 0.97
C SER A 16 20.86 26.09 1.65
N THR A 17 19.85 26.58 2.34
CA THR A 17 18.69 25.79 2.74
C THR A 17 18.00 25.33 1.48
N LEU A 18 18.18 24.07 1.09
CA LEU A 18 17.31 23.39 0.13
C LEU A 18 15.91 23.38 0.74
N SER A 19 15.08 24.38 0.39
CA SER A 19 13.65 24.32 0.61
C SER A 19 13.14 23.13 -0.23
N VAL A 20 12.87 22.01 0.42
CA VAL A 20 12.02 20.97 -0.15
C VAL A 20 10.69 21.69 -0.44
N SER A 21 10.45 21.94 -1.73
CA SER A 21 9.19 22.46 -2.21
C SER A 21 8.09 21.60 -1.60
N ALA A 22 7.13 22.21 -0.90
CA ALA A 22 5.93 21.51 -0.45
C ALA A 22 5.35 20.84 -1.69
N ALA A 23 5.43 19.51 -1.74
CA ALA A 23 4.88 18.71 -2.82
C ALA A 23 3.45 19.20 -3.04
N ASP A 24 3.11 19.47 -4.29
CA ASP A 24 1.83 20.07 -4.68
C ASP A 24 0.72 19.12 -4.18
N LYS A 25 0.20 19.42 -2.97
CA LYS A 25 -0.84 18.61 -2.32
C LYS A 25 -1.98 18.49 -3.31
N ASN A 26 -2.53 17.28 -3.48
CA ASN A 26 -3.58 16.93 -4.42
C ASN A 26 -3.14 16.60 -5.86
N LYS A 27 -1.86 16.67 -6.21
CA LYS A 27 -1.40 16.23 -7.52
C LYS A 27 -1.06 14.73 -7.53
N TRP A 28 -1.61 14.03 -8.50
CA TRP A 28 -1.26 12.63 -8.72
C TRP A 28 0.18 12.50 -9.20
N GLN A 29 0.92 11.60 -8.59
CA GLN A 29 2.28 11.22 -9.00
C GLN A 29 2.40 9.70 -9.06
N PRO A 30 3.25 9.13 -9.93
CA PRO A 30 3.54 7.70 -9.91
C PRO A 30 3.97 7.28 -8.49
N LEU A 31 3.48 6.12 -8.01
CA LEU A 31 3.93 5.55 -6.74
C LEU A 31 5.36 5.03 -6.86
N PHE A 32 5.68 4.46 -8.04
CA PHE A 32 7.01 3.97 -8.40
C PHE A 32 7.42 4.56 -9.74
N GLY A 33 8.68 5.00 -9.84
CA GLY A 33 9.29 5.41 -11.09
C GLY A 33 9.50 4.21 -12.04
N THR A 34 9.68 4.50 -13.32
CA THR A 34 9.78 3.46 -14.36
C THR A 34 10.99 2.54 -14.20
N ASN A 35 12.04 2.99 -13.50
CA ASN A 35 13.24 2.22 -13.19
C ASN A 35 13.27 1.64 -11.77
N LEU A 36 12.17 1.83 -11.00
CA LEU A 36 12.01 1.38 -9.61
C LEU A 36 13.10 1.86 -8.63
N SER A 37 13.88 2.89 -8.99
CA SER A 37 14.97 3.39 -8.11
C SER A 37 14.46 4.00 -6.81
N ASP A 38 13.20 4.39 -6.75
CA ASP A 38 12.46 4.94 -5.61
C ASP A 38 11.73 3.87 -4.79
N ALA A 39 11.83 2.61 -5.19
CA ALA A 39 11.26 1.46 -4.50
C ALA A 39 12.32 0.66 -3.72
N SER A 40 11.87 -0.05 -2.69
CA SER A 40 12.62 -1.11 -2.00
C SER A 40 12.01 -2.45 -2.41
N TYR A 41 12.77 -3.29 -3.11
CA TYR A 41 12.31 -4.53 -3.69
C TYR A 41 13.48 -5.45 -4.04
N ASN A 42 13.20 -6.72 -4.33
CA ASN A 42 14.16 -7.66 -4.89
C ASN A 42 14.06 -7.65 -6.43
N PRO A 43 15.12 -7.27 -7.16
CA PRO A 43 15.10 -7.19 -8.62
C PRO A 43 15.02 -8.56 -9.33
N GLU A 44 15.25 -9.67 -8.61
CA GLU A 44 15.04 -11.02 -9.13
C GLU A 44 13.55 -11.41 -9.09
N ILE A 45 12.76 -10.73 -8.26
CA ILE A 45 11.35 -11.03 -8.05
C ILE A 45 10.44 -10.05 -8.78
N TRP A 46 10.73 -8.75 -8.69
CA TRP A 46 9.92 -7.70 -9.27
C TRP A 46 10.55 -7.11 -10.52
N SER A 47 9.74 -6.95 -11.54
CA SER A 47 10.14 -6.27 -12.78
C SER A 47 9.07 -5.32 -13.27
N MET A 48 9.50 -4.24 -13.96
CA MET A 48 8.60 -3.35 -14.67
C MET A 48 8.93 -3.37 -16.16
N THR A 49 7.96 -3.80 -16.97
CA THR A 49 8.08 -3.89 -18.43
C THR A 49 6.90 -3.18 -19.08
N ASN A 50 7.18 -2.20 -19.94
CA ASN A 50 6.14 -1.41 -20.63
C ASN A 50 5.09 -0.81 -19.67
N GLY A 51 5.51 -0.34 -18.49
CA GLY A 51 4.62 0.24 -17.47
C GLY A 51 3.79 -0.77 -16.70
N VAL A 52 4.03 -2.07 -16.88
CA VAL A 52 3.42 -3.15 -16.12
C VAL A 52 4.43 -3.70 -15.12
N LEU A 53 4.07 -3.65 -13.85
CA LEU A 53 4.81 -4.21 -12.73
C LEU A 53 4.30 -5.62 -12.44
N ALA A 54 5.21 -6.58 -12.31
CA ALA A 54 4.89 -7.98 -12.05
C ALA A 54 5.87 -8.61 -11.08
N ALA A 55 5.38 -9.55 -10.27
CA ALA A 55 6.18 -10.36 -9.36
C ALA A 55 6.13 -11.83 -9.75
N VAL A 56 7.27 -12.53 -9.59
CA VAL A 56 7.39 -13.97 -9.86
C VAL A 56 7.40 -14.82 -8.59
N GLN A 57 7.49 -14.19 -7.40
CA GLN A 57 7.46 -14.86 -6.09
C GLN A 57 6.69 -14.02 -5.06
N ASP A 58 6.47 -14.61 -3.87
CA ASP A 58 5.81 -13.97 -2.73
C ASP A 58 6.80 -13.10 -1.95
N GLU A 59 7.01 -11.91 -2.46
CA GLU A 59 7.76 -10.85 -1.77
C GLU A 59 7.16 -9.50 -2.17
N SER A 60 7.08 -8.57 -1.22
CA SER A 60 6.45 -7.27 -1.48
C SER A 60 7.45 -6.25 -2.02
N ILE A 61 6.97 -5.35 -2.89
CA ILE A 61 7.65 -4.11 -3.26
C ILE A 61 7.11 -2.97 -2.39
N TRP A 62 8.00 -2.10 -1.91
CA TRP A 62 7.69 -1.05 -0.95
C TRP A 62 8.11 0.33 -1.47
N THR A 63 7.35 1.36 -1.10
CA THR A 63 7.82 2.73 -1.24
C THR A 63 9.00 2.99 -0.30
N LYS A 64 9.90 3.92 -0.68
CA LYS A 64 10.94 4.45 0.23
C LYS A 64 10.45 5.63 1.05
N THR A 65 9.27 6.17 0.72
CA THR A 65 8.61 7.28 1.39
C THR A 65 7.39 6.77 2.15
N GLU A 66 7.18 7.30 3.36
CA GLU A 66 5.97 7.04 4.13
C GLU A 66 4.85 8.00 3.74
N TYR A 67 3.61 7.52 3.79
CA TYR A 67 2.39 8.27 3.50
C TYR A 67 1.45 8.24 4.70
N GLU A 68 0.74 9.33 4.94
CA GLU A 68 -0.22 9.46 6.05
C GLU A 68 -1.64 9.64 5.52
N ASN A 69 -1.98 10.84 5.02
CA ASN A 69 -3.28 11.11 4.40
C ASN A 69 -3.10 11.11 2.88
N PHE A 70 -3.69 10.13 2.20
CA PHE A 70 -3.46 9.95 0.76
C PHE A 70 -4.63 9.29 0.05
N GLU A 71 -4.63 9.42 -1.25
CA GLU A 71 -5.32 8.52 -2.16
C GLU A 71 -4.31 7.74 -3.00
N LEU A 72 -4.54 6.44 -3.12
CA LEU A 72 -3.84 5.53 -4.01
C LEU A 72 -4.81 5.10 -5.11
N ASP A 73 -4.35 5.09 -6.36
CA ASP A 73 -5.14 4.74 -7.54
C ASP A 73 -4.30 3.83 -8.42
N LEU A 74 -4.82 2.65 -8.75
CA LEU A 74 -4.07 1.63 -9.48
C LEU A 74 -4.99 0.73 -10.31
N ASP A 75 -4.40 0.14 -11.36
CA ASP A 75 -4.98 -1.00 -12.04
C ASP A 75 -4.23 -2.27 -11.64
N PHE A 76 -4.96 -3.36 -11.45
CA PHE A 76 -4.39 -4.69 -11.25
C PHE A 76 -5.09 -5.74 -12.11
N LYS A 77 -4.38 -6.82 -12.39
CA LYS A 77 -4.91 -7.96 -13.15
C LYS A 77 -4.53 -9.25 -12.43
N THR A 78 -5.53 -10.08 -12.17
CA THR A 78 -5.37 -11.39 -11.53
C THR A 78 -5.20 -12.50 -12.57
N ASP A 79 -4.58 -13.57 -12.16
CA ASP A 79 -4.65 -14.89 -12.78
C ASP A 79 -5.67 -15.77 -12.01
N VAL A 80 -5.93 -16.98 -12.50
CA VAL A 80 -6.80 -17.93 -11.79
C VAL A 80 -6.19 -18.29 -10.44
N GLY A 81 -6.95 -18.08 -9.36
CA GLY A 81 -6.51 -18.37 -8.00
C GLY A 81 -5.58 -17.34 -7.37
N THR A 82 -5.38 -16.17 -7.99
CA THR A 82 -4.52 -15.11 -7.42
C THR A 82 -4.87 -14.80 -5.97
N ASN A 83 -3.81 -14.67 -5.15
CA ASN A 83 -3.80 -14.05 -3.83
C ASN A 83 -2.66 -13.03 -3.78
N SER A 84 -2.99 -11.79 -3.46
CA SER A 84 -2.10 -10.64 -3.40
C SER A 84 -2.77 -9.53 -2.57
N GLY A 85 -2.13 -8.38 -2.42
CA GLY A 85 -2.70 -7.28 -1.65
C GLY A 85 -2.03 -5.93 -1.91
N VAL A 86 -2.73 -4.88 -1.51
CA VAL A 86 -2.16 -3.54 -1.33
C VAL A 86 -2.00 -3.32 0.15
N VAL A 87 -0.77 -3.09 0.58
CA VAL A 87 -0.42 -2.87 1.99
C VAL A 87 -0.24 -1.38 2.24
N ILE A 88 -0.90 -0.87 3.27
CA ILE A 88 -0.83 0.55 3.67
C ILE A 88 -0.45 0.68 5.14
N TYR A 89 0.03 1.85 5.55
CA TYR A 89 0.43 2.16 6.92
C TYR A 89 1.48 1.20 7.50
N CYS A 90 2.30 0.57 6.63
CA CYS A 90 3.32 -0.37 7.07
C CYS A 90 4.44 0.35 7.82
N THR A 91 4.68 -0.06 9.07
CA THR A 91 5.74 0.49 9.92
C THR A 91 6.98 -0.40 10.01
N ASP A 92 6.87 -1.67 9.64
CA ASP A 92 7.98 -2.61 9.53
C ASP A 92 7.82 -3.49 8.29
N THR A 93 8.59 -3.20 7.25
CA THR A 93 8.52 -3.92 5.96
C THR A 93 9.06 -5.35 6.03
N LYS A 94 9.79 -5.73 7.08
CA LYS A 94 10.31 -7.09 7.29
C LYS A 94 9.31 -7.98 8.01
N ASP A 95 8.52 -7.39 8.91
CA ASP A 95 7.42 -8.05 9.63
C ASP A 95 6.13 -7.27 9.41
N TRP A 96 5.73 -7.15 8.13
CA TRP A 96 4.66 -6.24 7.73
C TRP A 96 3.26 -6.72 8.11
N ILE A 97 3.04 -8.04 8.21
CA ILE A 97 1.70 -8.61 8.44
C ILE A 97 1.03 -8.02 9.70
N PRO A 98 1.63 -8.07 10.91
CA PRO A 98 1.03 -7.47 12.09
C PRO A 98 1.27 -5.96 12.22
N ASN A 99 2.01 -5.34 11.30
CA ASN A 99 2.45 -3.94 11.37
C ASN A 99 1.90 -3.07 10.25
N SER A 100 0.78 -3.48 9.66
CA SER A 100 0.15 -2.78 8.52
C SER A 100 -1.33 -3.09 8.40
N VAL A 101 -1.97 -2.49 7.39
CA VAL A 101 -3.32 -2.83 6.94
C VAL A 101 -3.24 -3.33 5.50
N GLU A 102 -3.80 -4.49 5.22
CA GLU A 102 -3.84 -5.07 3.88
C GLU A 102 -5.24 -4.92 3.26
N ILE A 103 -5.29 -4.38 2.05
CA ILE A 103 -6.46 -4.41 1.17
C ILE A 103 -6.29 -5.62 0.25
N GLN A 104 -7.14 -6.62 0.44
CA GLN A 104 -7.06 -7.89 -0.26
C GLN A 104 -7.25 -7.77 -1.76
N ILE A 105 -6.41 -8.48 -2.52
CA ILE A 105 -6.61 -8.77 -3.94
C ILE A 105 -6.68 -10.29 -4.10
N ALA A 106 -7.86 -10.79 -4.49
CA ALA A 106 -8.10 -12.20 -4.70
C ALA A 106 -8.93 -12.43 -5.97
N ASP A 107 -8.79 -13.62 -6.55
CA ASP A 107 -9.69 -14.11 -7.60
C ASP A 107 -10.97 -14.69 -6.97
N ASP A 108 -11.97 -13.85 -6.74
CA ASP A 108 -13.27 -14.27 -6.14
C ASP A 108 -14.07 -15.21 -7.06
N HIS A 109 -13.60 -15.48 -8.28
CA HIS A 109 -14.28 -16.38 -9.24
C HIS A 109 -13.79 -17.84 -9.12
N CYS A 110 -12.62 -18.09 -8.51
CA CYS A 110 -12.16 -19.44 -8.24
C CYS A 110 -12.85 -20.04 -7.02
N GLU A 111 -12.84 -21.36 -6.90
CA GLU A 111 -13.49 -22.08 -5.81
C GLU A 111 -12.92 -21.68 -4.43
N LYS A 112 -11.59 -21.63 -4.31
CA LYS A 112 -10.88 -21.32 -3.07
C LYS A 112 -11.29 -19.98 -2.48
N TRP A 113 -11.11 -18.91 -3.25
CA TRP A 113 -11.38 -17.54 -2.76
C TRP A 113 -12.86 -17.18 -2.87
N GLY A 114 -13.58 -17.72 -3.88
CA GLY A 114 -15.01 -17.54 -4.03
C GLY A 114 -15.83 -18.08 -2.85
N ASN A 115 -15.37 -19.14 -2.19
CA ASN A 115 -15.98 -19.72 -0.99
C ASN A 115 -15.28 -19.31 0.31
N GLY A 116 -14.23 -18.48 0.25
CA GLY A 116 -13.50 -17.98 1.40
C GLY A 116 -14.32 -17.06 2.31
N LYS A 117 -13.75 -16.71 3.46
CA LYS A 117 -14.38 -15.80 4.43
C LYS A 117 -14.58 -14.41 3.80
N PRO A 118 -15.55 -13.60 4.27
CA PRO A 118 -15.81 -12.26 3.73
C PRO A 118 -14.57 -11.35 3.66
N PHE A 119 -13.68 -11.44 4.65
CA PHE A 119 -12.46 -10.64 4.72
C PHE A 119 -11.30 -11.17 3.85
N GLU A 120 -11.48 -12.30 3.15
CA GLU A 120 -10.55 -12.86 2.17
C GLU A 120 -10.92 -12.47 0.73
N LYS A 121 -12.04 -11.78 0.53
CA LYS A 121 -12.53 -11.33 -0.79
C LYS A 121 -11.79 -10.09 -1.27
N CYS A 122 -11.74 -9.94 -2.58
CA CYS A 122 -11.10 -8.79 -3.20
C CYS A 122 -11.74 -7.45 -2.77
N GLY A 123 -10.89 -6.51 -2.32
CA GLY A 123 -11.31 -5.21 -1.80
C GLY A 123 -11.67 -5.19 -0.30
N ALA A 124 -11.62 -6.32 0.39
CA ALA A 124 -11.77 -6.40 1.85
C ALA A 124 -10.54 -5.82 2.57
N ILE A 125 -10.69 -5.50 3.85
CA ILE A 125 -9.56 -5.33 4.76
C ILE A 125 -9.26 -6.72 5.35
N TYR A 126 -8.15 -7.31 4.92
CA TYR A 126 -7.82 -8.69 5.21
C TYR A 126 -7.86 -9.01 6.71
N GLY A 127 -8.52 -10.13 7.05
CA GLY A 127 -8.67 -10.58 8.44
C GLY A 127 -9.67 -9.79 9.30
N HIS A 128 -10.14 -8.62 8.85
CA HIS A 128 -10.89 -7.68 9.70
C HIS A 128 -12.27 -7.31 9.16
N LEU A 129 -12.39 -6.85 7.91
CA LEU A 129 -13.67 -6.35 7.39
C LEU A 129 -13.89 -6.83 5.96
N GLY A 130 -14.96 -7.58 5.76
CA GLY A 130 -15.37 -8.06 4.45
C GLY A 130 -15.82 -6.94 3.50
N ALA A 131 -15.65 -7.19 2.20
CA ALA A 131 -16.21 -6.33 1.18
C ALA A 131 -17.74 -6.41 1.19
N LYS A 132 -18.44 -5.26 1.05
CA LYS A 132 -19.92 -5.18 1.11
C LYS A 132 -20.61 -5.84 -0.10
N GLN A 133 -19.87 -6.08 -1.18
CA GLN A 133 -20.41 -6.65 -2.42
C GLN A 133 -19.43 -7.74 -2.92
N ASP A 134 -19.97 -8.90 -3.21
CA ASP A 134 -19.23 -10.02 -3.78
C ASP A 134 -18.97 -9.82 -5.28
N LYS A 135 -17.87 -10.42 -5.75
CA LYS A 135 -17.53 -10.52 -7.17
C LYS A 135 -17.54 -9.20 -7.94
N VAL A 136 -17.13 -8.11 -7.29
CA VAL A 136 -16.90 -6.83 -7.97
C VAL A 136 -15.59 -6.88 -8.76
N VAL A 137 -14.63 -7.71 -8.34
CA VAL A 137 -13.44 -8.04 -9.14
C VAL A 137 -13.86 -8.74 -10.42
N LYS A 138 -13.24 -8.38 -11.53
CA LYS A 138 -13.45 -9.02 -12.83
C LYS A 138 -12.78 -10.38 -12.88
N LYS A 139 -13.12 -11.17 -13.89
CA LYS A 139 -12.53 -12.49 -14.11
C LYS A 139 -11.02 -12.41 -14.33
N PRO A 140 -10.28 -13.48 -14.00
CA PRO A 140 -8.85 -13.58 -14.30
C PRO A 140 -8.52 -13.18 -15.75
N GLY A 141 -7.41 -12.48 -15.94
CA GLY A 141 -6.98 -11.93 -17.24
C GLY A 141 -7.52 -10.55 -17.56
N GLU A 142 -8.51 -10.03 -16.82
CA GLU A 142 -9.07 -8.70 -17.03
C GLU A 142 -8.46 -7.66 -16.06
N TRP A 143 -8.25 -6.43 -16.55
CA TRP A 143 -7.78 -5.32 -15.72
C TRP A 143 -8.91 -4.79 -14.85
N ASN A 144 -8.63 -4.72 -13.55
CA ASN A 144 -9.45 -4.08 -12.52
C ASN A 144 -8.89 -2.71 -12.18
N HIS A 145 -9.74 -1.82 -11.68
CA HIS A 145 -9.34 -0.52 -11.17
C HIS A 145 -9.68 -0.43 -9.68
N MET A 146 -8.71 -0.05 -8.87
CA MET A 146 -8.88 0.14 -7.43
C MET A 146 -8.43 1.54 -7.02
N ARG A 147 -9.24 2.18 -6.17
CA ARG A 147 -8.88 3.40 -5.47
C ARG A 147 -9.02 3.19 -3.98
N ILE A 148 -7.99 3.57 -3.25
CA ILE A 148 -7.94 3.51 -1.79
C ILE A 148 -7.76 4.93 -1.28
N ARG A 149 -8.67 5.38 -0.41
CA ARG A 149 -8.56 6.67 0.28
C ARG A 149 -8.32 6.45 1.75
N CYS A 150 -7.27 7.08 2.28
CA CYS A 150 -6.84 7.02 3.66
C CYS A 150 -6.82 8.43 4.27
N THR A 151 -7.56 8.64 5.36
CA THR A 151 -7.59 9.91 6.10
C THR A 151 -7.60 9.60 7.58
N GLY A 152 -6.44 9.70 8.24
CA GLY A 152 -6.26 9.16 9.60
C GLY A 152 -6.68 7.70 9.65
N GLN A 153 -7.54 7.35 10.60
CA GLN A 153 -8.05 5.98 10.79
C GLN A 153 -9.18 5.58 9.84
N HIS A 154 -9.59 6.45 8.91
CA HIS A 154 -10.64 6.13 7.94
C HIS A 154 -10.05 5.63 6.62
N ILE A 155 -10.48 4.44 6.21
CA ILE A 155 -10.08 3.79 4.96
C ILE A 155 -11.32 3.55 4.11
N THR A 156 -11.28 3.97 2.84
CA THR A 156 -12.32 3.68 1.85
C THR A 156 -11.71 2.99 0.66
N VAL A 157 -12.31 1.87 0.22
CA VAL A 157 -11.90 1.12 -0.98
C VAL A 157 -13.00 1.17 -2.03
N ILE A 158 -12.62 1.60 -3.23
CA ILE A 158 -13.47 1.61 -4.43
C ILE A 158 -12.86 0.64 -5.43
N LEU A 159 -13.61 -0.37 -5.80
CA LEU A 159 -13.21 -1.39 -6.79
C LEU A 159 -14.14 -1.30 -8.00
N ASN A 160 -13.59 -1.13 -9.19
CA ASN A 160 -14.34 -1.03 -10.45
C ASN A 160 -15.51 -0.03 -10.37
N GLY A 161 -15.29 1.14 -9.72
CA GLY A 161 -16.26 2.21 -9.55
C GLY A 161 -17.28 2.00 -8.43
N LYS A 162 -17.24 0.88 -7.69
CA LYS A 162 -18.13 0.59 -6.57
C LYS A 162 -17.38 0.72 -5.24
N LYS A 163 -17.95 1.44 -4.25
CA LYS A 163 -17.42 1.45 -2.88
C LYS A 163 -17.71 0.09 -2.23
N VAL A 164 -16.66 -0.73 -2.09
CA VAL A 164 -16.75 -2.09 -1.56
C VAL A 164 -16.46 -2.16 -0.07
N THR A 165 -15.60 -1.27 0.45
CA THR A 165 -15.22 -1.28 1.87
C THR A 165 -15.09 0.15 2.40
N GLU A 166 -15.48 0.32 3.66
CA GLU A 166 -15.31 1.57 4.41
C GLU A 166 -15.09 1.20 5.88
N MET A 167 -13.92 1.52 6.40
CA MET A 167 -13.49 1.18 7.75
C MET A 167 -13.13 2.43 8.54
N ASP A 168 -13.53 2.45 9.80
CA ASP A 168 -13.01 3.32 10.85
C ASP A 168 -12.21 2.44 11.82
N MET A 169 -10.89 2.46 11.69
CA MET A 169 -9.97 1.61 12.45
C MET A 169 -10.13 1.75 13.96
N SER A 170 -10.61 2.91 14.46
CA SER A 170 -10.83 3.15 15.89
C SER A 170 -11.81 2.18 16.54
N LYS A 171 -12.66 1.52 15.75
CA LYS A 171 -13.63 0.52 16.21
C LYS A 171 -13.04 -0.87 16.41
N TRP A 172 -11.83 -1.14 15.87
CA TRP A 172 -11.12 -2.41 16.01
C TRP A 172 -10.16 -2.36 17.18
N THR A 173 -10.70 -2.46 18.40
CA THR A 173 -9.95 -2.34 19.66
C THR A 173 -9.47 -3.67 20.23
N SER A 174 -9.76 -4.78 19.56
CA SER A 174 -9.28 -6.12 19.91
C SER A 174 -8.32 -6.66 18.86
N GLY A 175 -7.33 -7.43 19.28
CA GLY A 175 -6.44 -8.20 18.39
C GLY A 175 -6.91 -9.63 18.13
N THR A 176 -8.09 -10.03 18.62
CA THR A 176 -8.59 -11.40 18.50
C THR A 176 -10.01 -11.50 17.95
N VAL A 177 -10.81 -10.45 18.11
CA VAL A 177 -12.25 -10.44 17.74
C VAL A 177 -12.60 -9.15 17.01
N ASN A 178 -13.24 -9.25 15.87
CA ASN A 178 -13.78 -8.14 15.10
C ASN A 178 -15.03 -7.53 15.79
N PRO A 179 -15.43 -6.29 15.49
CA PRO A 179 -16.63 -5.68 16.05
C PRO A 179 -17.95 -6.45 15.82
N ASP A 180 -17.99 -7.29 14.79
CA ASP A 180 -19.15 -8.18 14.49
C ASP A 180 -19.10 -9.52 15.21
N GLY A 181 -18.10 -9.76 16.07
CA GLY A 181 -17.90 -10.99 16.81
C GLY A 181 -17.13 -12.09 16.06
N SER A 182 -16.76 -11.90 14.81
CA SER A 182 -15.93 -12.85 14.08
C SER A 182 -14.48 -12.82 14.59
N GLU A 183 -13.80 -13.98 14.47
CA GLU A 183 -12.41 -14.10 14.91
C GLU A 183 -11.45 -13.39 13.96
N ILE A 184 -10.47 -12.67 14.53
CA ILE A 184 -9.30 -12.15 13.81
C ILE A 184 -8.26 -13.27 13.73
N PRO A 185 -7.63 -13.51 12.56
CA PRO A 185 -6.55 -14.46 12.44
C PRO A 185 -5.41 -14.22 13.44
N SER A 186 -4.90 -15.26 14.08
CA SER A 186 -3.90 -15.15 15.16
C SER A 186 -2.57 -14.51 14.74
N TRP A 187 -2.28 -14.43 13.45
CA TRP A 187 -1.11 -13.72 12.89
C TRP A 187 -1.34 -12.21 12.69
N LEU A 188 -2.54 -11.70 13.04
CA LEU A 188 -2.90 -10.29 13.05
C LEU A 188 -3.26 -9.83 14.48
N PRO A 189 -2.33 -9.95 15.46
CA PRO A 189 -2.66 -9.82 16.87
C PRO A 189 -2.84 -8.38 17.35
N LYS A 190 -2.56 -7.38 16.51
CA LYS A 190 -2.62 -5.97 16.92
C LYS A 190 -3.98 -5.36 16.66
N PRO A 191 -4.59 -4.69 17.66
CA PRO A 191 -5.78 -3.89 17.45
C PRO A 191 -5.51 -2.79 16.40
N PHE A 192 -6.36 -2.67 15.39
CA PHE A 192 -6.19 -1.61 14.37
C PHE A 192 -6.32 -0.20 14.94
N ALA A 193 -7.08 -0.04 16.03
CA ALA A 193 -7.19 1.24 16.74
C ALA A 193 -5.83 1.76 17.26
N GLU A 194 -4.86 0.87 17.45
CA GLU A 194 -3.52 1.18 17.96
C GLU A 194 -2.46 1.28 16.86
N LEU A 195 -2.79 0.90 15.61
CA LEU A 195 -1.83 1.00 14.52
C LEU A 195 -1.62 2.46 14.12
N PRO A 196 -0.36 2.87 13.84
CA PRO A 196 -0.07 4.15 13.23
C PRO A 196 -0.78 4.34 11.89
N THR A 197 -1.19 5.58 11.60
CA THR A 197 -1.82 5.95 10.32
C THR A 197 -0.84 6.61 9.35
N LYS A 198 0.43 6.36 9.56
CA LYS A 198 1.54 6.78 8.70
C LYS A 198 2.50 5.61 8.53
N GLY A 199 2.91 5.34 7.29
CA GLY A 199 3.83 4.25 6.99
C GLY A 199 4.04 4.08 5.49
N TYR A 200 4.78 3.04 5.15
CA TYR A 200 5.07 2.68 3.76
C TYR A 200 3.83 2.10 3.08
N ILE A 201 3.80 2.25 1.75
CA ILE A 201 2.84 1.56 0.88
C ILE A 201 3.58 0.42 0.20
N GLY A 202 2.96 -0.77 0.17
CA GLY A 202 3.48 -1.94 -0.50
C GLY A 202 2.47 -2.59 -1.44
N LEU A 203 2.99 -3.35 -2.40
CA LEU A 203 2.21 -4.28 -3.20
C LEU A 203 2.76 -5.68 -2.90
N GLN A 204 1.89 -6.59 -2.47
CA GLN A 204 2.27 -7.98 -2.25
C GLN A 204 2.50 -8.66 -3.61
N GLY A 205 3.54 -9.46 -3.68
CA GLY A 205 3.84 -10.26 -4.86
C GLY A 205 2.91 -11.46 -5.02
N LYS A 206 3.39 -12.43 -5.77
CA LYS A 206 2.68 -13.66 -6.06
C LYS A 206 2.63 -14.57 -4.82
N HIS A 207 1.55 -14.49 -4.04
CA HIS A 207 1.34 -15.43 -2.93
C HIS A 207 0.66 -16.70 -3.46
N GLY A 208 1.38 -17.83 -3.39
CA GLY A 208 0.99 -19.09 -4.03
C GLY A 208 1.46 -19.18 -5.50
N ASP A 209 0.71 -19.89 -6.34
CA ASP A 209 1.16 -20.23 -7.70
C ASP A 209 0.71 -19.24 -8.79
N SER A 210 -0.26 -18.38 -8.48
CA SER A 210 -0.93 -17.52 -9.46
C SER A 210 -0.33 -16.14 -9.55
N LEU A 211 -0.21 -15.61 -10.76
CA LEU A 211 0.43 -14.33 -11.04
C LEU A 211 -0.46 -13.13 -10.69
N ILE A 212 0.19 -12.00 -10.48
CA ILE A 212 -0.42 -10.68 -10.30
C ILE A 212 0.34 -9.64 -11.12
N TRP A 213 -0.39 -8.72 -11.72
CA TRP A 213 0.17 -7.58 -12.45
C TRP A 213 -0.46 -6.28 -12.00
N PHE A 214 0.35 -5.23 -11.93
CA PHE A 214 -0.07 -3.87 -11.61
C PHE A 214 0.36 -2.89 -12.70
N ARG A 215 -0.40 -1.83 -12.90
CA ARG A 215 -0.04 -0.70 -13.75
C ARG A 215 -0.74 0.57 -13.29
N ASN A 216 -0.33 1.71 -13.83
CA ASN A 216 -0.94 3.02 -13.53
C ASN A 216 -1.00 3.33 -12.04
N VAL A 217 -0.04 2.78 -11.26
CA VAL A 217 0.00 2.94 -9.80
C VAL A 217 0.44 4.35 -9.47
N LYS A 218 -0.46 5.13 -8.88
CA LYS A 218 -0.22 6.54 -8.57
C LYS A 218 -0.83 6.91 -7.22
N VAL A 219 -0.20 7.87 -6.56
CA VAL A 219 -0.58 8.38 -5.24
C VAL A 219 -0.72 9.89 -5.28
N ARG A 220 -1.57 10.45 -4.42
CA ARG A 220 -1.58 11.87 -4.07
C ARG A 220 -1.77 12.05 -2.58
N SER A 221 -1.07 13.02 -1.99
CA SER A 221 -1.33 13.46 -0.61
C SER A 221 -2.64 14.26 -0.54
N LEU A 222 -3.32 14.19 0.61
CA LEU A 222 -4.57 14.90 0.90
C LEU A 222 -4.34 16.07 1.86
#